data_a67b83a8bb83a2755012ed4f04a8c936
#
_entry.id   a67b83a8bb83a2755012ed4f04a8c936
#
_cell.length_a   1.000
_cell.length_b   1.000
_cell.length_c   1.000
_cell.angle_alpha   90.00
_cell.angle_beta   90.00
_cell.angle_gamma   90.00
#
_symmetry.space_group_name_H-M   'P 1'
#
loop_
_entity.id
_entity.type
_entity.pdbx_description
1 polymer ?
#
loop_
_entity_poly.entity_id
_entity_poly.type
_entity_poly.pdbx_seq_one_letter_code
_entity_poly.pdbx_strand_id
1 'polypeptide(L)'
;KNIVIALSMMEAFKNKSDKNLNQKNYWTHSILTASAAKRIADDLGFHFTGEAFTAGLLHDLGIPVIHKYFNNEFIKIQELAEKEDMSFKEAQQETIGLEHQQIGNLLAQRWNLPLSLSDAILNHHMPSQAEQNQPLAAIVHLADYMTVKLATGSFLWDKNYELDRSVIATLNLRDEEFLENFINRYKEPFLSQVNSIQI
;
A
#
# COMPACT_ATOMS: atom_id res chain seq x y z
N LYS A 1 14.88 -10.45 8.77
CA LYS A 1 15.64 -9.82 7.66
C LYS A 1 14.79 -8.73 6.97
N ASN A 2 13.57 -9.04 6.54
CA ASN A 2 12.70 -8.11 5.81
C ASN A 2 12.31 -6.87 6.64
N ILE A 3 12.01 -7.01 7.93
CA ILE A 3 11.69 -5.90 8.83
C ILE A 3 12.90 -4.93 8.98
N VAL A 4 14.12 -5.46 9.03
CA VAL A 4 15.33 -4.60 9.12
C VAL A 4 15.49 -3.76 7.86
N ILE A 5 15.25 -4.36 6.69
CA ILE A 5 15.26 -3.64 5.41
C ILE A 5 14.20 -2.53 5.42
N ALA A 6 12.97 -2.85 5.82
CA ALA A 6 11.88 -1.89 5.91
C ALA A 6 12.20 -0.71 6.84
N LEU A 7 12.75 -0.96 8.03
CA LEU A 7 13.18 0.08 8.96
C LEU A 7 14.32 0.94 8.39
N SER A 8 15.29 0.32 7.70
CA SER A 8 16.36 1.05 7.02
C SER A 8 15.83 1.96 5.92
N MET A 9 14.76 1.56 5.24
CA MET A 9 14.09 2.38 4.24
C MET A 9 13.35 3.56 4.88
N MET A 10 12.62 3.33 5.97
CA MET A 10 11.99 4.43 6.72
C MET A 10 13.04 5.50 7.10
N GLU A 11 14.20 5.08 7.58
CA GLU A 11 15.29 6.01 7.91
C GLU A 11 15.84 6.73 6.67
N ALA A 12 16.03 6.02 5.56
CA ALA A 12 16.52 6.59 4.29
C ALA A 12 15.58 7.65 3.70
N PHE A 13 14.28 7.53 3.96
CA PHE A 13 13.25 8.48 3.50
C PHE A 13 12.79 9.45 4.58
N LYS A 14 13.38 9.42 5.78
CA LYS A 14 13.13 10.37 6.84
C LYS A 14 13.73 11.73 6.47
N ASN A 15 12.94 12.56 5.81
CA ASN A 15 13.31 13.94 5.48
C ASN A 15 12.68 14.93 6.46
N LYS A 16 13.23 16.17 6.51
CA LYS A 16 12.59 17.29 7.21
C LYS A 16 11.18 17.50 6.61
N SER A 17 10.21 17.84 7.47
CA SER A 17 8.81 18.02 7.06
C SER A 17 8.70 18.89 5.80
N ASP A 18 8.20 18.32 4.75
CA ASP A 18 7.88 18.98 3.50
C ASP A 18 6.35 19.14 3.44
N LYS A 19 5.90 20.30 2.96
CA LYS A 19 4.48 20.60 2.82
C LYS A 19 3.77 19.76 1.75
N ASN A 20 4.53 19.15 0.84
CA ASN A 20 3.99 18.40 -0.30
C ASN A 20 3.69 16.94 0.04
N LEU A 21 4.43 16.33 0.97
CA LEU A 21 4.17 14.99 1.48
C LEU A 21 4.18 14.99 3.00
N ASN A 22 3.02 14.74 3.62
CA ASN A 22 2.95 14.50 5.05
C ASN A 22 3.53 13.12 5.39
N GLN A 23 4.82 13.09 5.70
CA GLN A 23 5.55 11.85 5.98
C GLN A 23 4.98 11.07 7.17
N LYS A 24 4.50 11.77 8.20
CA LYS A 24 3.86 11.11 9.34
C LYS A 24 2.63 10.33 8.88
N ASN A 25 1.76 10.94 8.10
CA ASN A 25 0.56 10.29 7.60
C ASN A 25 0.92 9.12 6.67
N TYR A 26 1.88 9.31 5.76
CA TYR A 26 2.36 8.27 4.87
C TYR A 26 2.84 7.02 5.65
N TRP A 27 3.72 7.22 6.65
CA TRP A 27 4.22 6.10 7.46
C TRP A 27 3.15 5.49 8.34
N THR A 28 2.21 6.29 8.86
CA THR A 28 1.05 5.78 9.60
C THR A 28 0.22 4.85 8.73
N HIS A 29 -0.10 5.26 7.50
CA HIS A 29 -0.79 4.44 6.52
C HIS A 29 -0.02 3.14 6.24
N SER A 30 1.25 3.23 5.88
CA SER A 30 2.08 2.05 5.59
C SER A 30 2.15 1.05 6.75
N ILE A 31 2.26 1.53 8.01
CA ILE A 31 2.28 0.67 9.20
C ILE A 31 0.93 0.03 9.45
N LEU A 32 -0.16 0.77 9.26
CA LEU A 32 -1.52 0.22 9.41
C LEU A 32 -1.79 -0.84 8.36
N THR A 33 -1.47 -0.57 7.09
CA THR A 33 -1.60 -1.53 6.00
C THR A 33 -0.75 -2.79 6.25
N ALA A 34 0.49 -2.63 6.73
CA ALA A 34 1.35 -3.76 7.11
C ALA A 34 0.75 -4.64 8.22
N SER A 35 0.24 -3.98 9.27
CA SER A 35 -0.39 -4.67 10.40
C SER A 35 -1.67 -5.37 10.00
N ALA A 36 -2.47 -4.73 9.17
CA ALA A 36 -3.69 -5.30 8.60
C ALA A 36 -3.38 -6.50 7.70
N ALA A 37 -2.42 -6.36 6.77
CA ALA A 37 -2.03 -7.43 5.87
C ALA A 37 -1.57 -8.68 6.65
N LYS A 38 -0.74 -8.49 7.68
CA LYS A 38 -0.33 -9.58 8.56
C LYS A 38 -1.54 -10.24 9.23
N ARG A 39 -2.44 -9.44 9.81
CA ARG A 39 -3.61 -9.95 10.53
C ARG A 39 -4.59 -10.66 9.60
N ILE A 40 -4.85 -10.09 8.41
CA ILE A 40 -5.69 -10.73 7.38
C ILE A 40 -5.12 -12.09 7.00
N ALA A 41 -3.80 -12.18 6.78
CA ALA A 41 -3.13 -13.43 6.47
C ALA A 41 -3.35 -14.47 7.59
N ASP A 42 -3.13 -14.07 8.85
CA ASP A 42 -3.32 -14.94 10.02
C ASP A 42 -4.80 -15.40 10.15
N ASP A 43 -5.77 -14.47 10.04
CA ASP A 43 -7.20 -14.74 10.19
C ASP A 43 -7.76 -15.64 9.07
N LEU A 44 -7.16 -15.58 7.87
CA LEU A 44 -7.53 -16.43 6.73
C LEU A 44 -6.70 -17.71 6.62
N GLY A 45 -5.76 -17.94 7.54
CA GLY A 45 -4.93 -19.14 7.58
C GLY A 45 -3.80 -19.17 6.55
N PHE A 46 -3.39 -18.04 6.00
CA PHE A 46 -2.21 -17.96 5.13
C PHE A 46 -0.92 -17.87 5.98
N HIS A 47 0.01 -18.78 5.74
CA HIS A 47 1.26 -18.85 6.50
C HIS A 47 2.39 -18.09 5.80
N PHE A 48 2.36 -16.77 5.87
CA PHE A 48 3.43 -15.89 5.37
C PHE A 48 4.39 -15.53 6.51
N THR A 49 5.64 -15.99 6.45
CA THR A 49 6.67 -15.70 7.47
C THR A 49 7.12 -14.24 7.41
N GLY A 50 6.23 -13.31 7.80
CA GLY A 50 6.48 -11.85 7.82
C GLY A 50 6.40 -11.17 6.45
N GLU A 51 6.11 -11.91 5.38
CA GLU A 51 6.00 -11.34 4.02
C GLU A 51 4.81 -10.40 3.90
N ALA A 52 3.64 -10.79 4.45
CA ALA A 52 2.44 -9.95 4.39
C ALA A 52 2.66 -8.59 5.08
N PHE A 53 3.29 -8.58 6.26
CA PHE A 53 3.66 -7.33 6.92
C PHE A 53 4.63 -6.49 6.07
N THR A 54 5.66 -7.13 5.52
CA THR A 54 6.69 -6.42 4.75
C THR A 54 6.13 -5.89 3.43
N ALA A 55 5.30 -6.66 2.73
CA ALA A 55 4.65 -6.22 1.50
C ALA A 55 3.72 -5.03 1.77
N GLY A 56 2.88 -5.12 2.82
CA GLY A 56 2.01 -4.01 3.22
C GLY A 56 2.77 -2.75 3.66
N LEU A 57 3.98 -2.90 4.28
CA LEU A 57 4.79 -1.74 4.65
C LEU A 57 5.44 -1.04 3.44
N LEU A 58 5.68 -1.78 2.38
CA LEU A 58 6.44 -1.31 1.21
C LEU A 58 5.59 -1.09 -0.04
N HIS A 59 4.27 -1.36 -0.01
CA HIS A 59 3.42 -1.33 -1.20
C HIS A 59 3.50 0.01 -1.95
N ASP A 60 3.51 1.11 -1.21
CA ASP A 60 3.55 2.49 -1.70
C ASP A 60 4.96 3.11 -1.74
N LEU A 61 6.02 2.30 -1.66
CA LEU A 61 7.39 2.80 -1.58
C LEU A 61 7.78 3.74 -2.73
N GLY A 62 7.14 3.63 -3.88
CA GLY A 62 7.34 4.55 -5.00
C GLY A 62 6.95 6.00 -4.70
N ILE A 63 5.97 6.23 -3.82
CA ILE A 63 5.50 7.58 -3.46
C ILE A 63 6.62 8.44 -2.86
N PRO A 64 7.29 8.05 -1.75
CA PRO A 64 8.39 8.84 -1.20
C PRO A 64 9.61 8.92 -2.12
N VAL A 65 9.78 7.96 -3.04
CA VAL A 65 10.85 8.02 -4.05
C VAL A 65 10.57 9.13 -5.05
N ILE A 66 9.37 9.17 -5.62
CA ILE A 66 8.97 10.26 -6.55
C ILE A 66 9.10 11.60 -5.83
N HIS A 67 8.56 11.72 -4.63
CA HIS A 67 8.66 12.94 -3.83
C HIS A 67 10.11 13.40 -3.58
N LYS A 68 11.01 12.48 -3.26
CA LYS A 68 12.39 12.81 -2.89
C LYS A 68 13.27 13.15 -4.10
N TYR A 69 13.12 12.42 -5.20
CA TYR A 69 14.04 12.50 -6.34
C TYR A 69 13.45 13.20 -7.56
N PHE A 70 12.13 13.36 -7.62
CA PHE A 70 11.37 13.97 -8.71
C PHE A 70 10.33 14.95 -8.13
N ASN A 71 10.77 15.86 -7.27
CA ASN A 71 9.87 16.71 -6.49
C ASN A 71 9.00 17.63 -7.36
N ASN A 72 9.54 18.17 -8.44
CA ASN A 72 8.77 19.02 -9.36
C ASN A 72 7.66 18.22 -10.05
N GLU A 73 7.98 17.02 -10.48
CA GLU A 73 7.04 16.09 -11.09
C GLU A 73 5.98 15.64 -10.05
N PHE A 74 6.39 15.38 -8.81
CA PHE A 74 5.48 15.04 -7.73
C PHE A 74 4.43 16.13 -7.49
N ILE A 75 4.85 17.41 -7.46
CA ILE A 75 3.95 18.54 -7.34
C ILE A 75 2.99 18.62 -8.53
N LYS A 76 3.49 18.44 -9.75
CA LYS A 76 2.66 18.40 -10.96
C LYS A 76 1.63 17.27 -10.94
N ILE A 77 2.04 16.08 -10.50
CA ILE A 77 1.14 14.90 -10.32
C ILE A 77 0.01 15.25 -9.34
N GLN A 78 0.33 15.88 -8.20
CA GLN A 78 -0.68 16.31 -7.23
C GLN A 78 -1.65 17.33 -7.84
N GLU A 79 -1.14 18.32 -8.56
CA GLU A 79 -1.98 19.33 -9.22
C GLU A 79 -2.94 18.71 -10.25
N LEU A 80 -2.48 17.77 -11.06
CA LEU A 80 -3.33 17.05 -12.02
C LEU A 80 -4.42 16.22 -11.31
N ALA A 81 -4.04 15.46 -10.30
CA ALA A 81 -4.98 14.65 -9.54
C ALA A 81 -6.04 15.48 -8.78
N GLU A 82 -5.69 16.70 -8.33
CA GLU A 82 -6.61 17.59 -7.65
C GLU A 82 -7.58 18.31 -8.59
N LYS A 83 -7.06 18.80 -9.74
CA LYS A 83 -7.78 19.73 -10.61
C LYS A 83 -8.57 19.06 -11.73
N GLU A 84 -8.11 17.91 -12.24
CA GLU A 84 -8.62 17.33 -13.48
C GLU A 84 -9.46 16.07 -13.29
N ASP A 85 -9.90 15.77 -12.07
CA ASP A 85 -10.61 14.52 -11.72
C ASP A 85 -9.88 13.23 -12.18
N MET A 86 -8.58 13.35 -12.34
CA MET A 86 -7.68 12.29 -12.77
C MET A 86 -7.24 11.46 -11.56
N SER A 87 -7.13 10.16 -11.70
CA SER A 87 -6.53 9.36 -10.65
C SER A 87 -5.03 9.68 -10.50
N PHE A 88 -4.49 9.48 -9.32
CA PHE A 88 -3.07 9.74 -9.07
C PHE A 88 -2.16 8.89 -9.98
N LYS A 89 -2.56 7.66 -10.29
CA LYS A 89 -1.83 6.76 -11.21
C LYS A 89 -1.81 7.30 -12.64
N GLU A 90 -2.94 7.78 -13.15
CA GLU A 90 -3.01 8.41 -14.47
C GLU A 90 -2.12 9.65 -14.53
N ALA A 91 -2.16 10.50 -13.49
CA ALA A 91 -1.29 11.67 -13.39
C ALA A 91 0.20 11.30 -13.34
N GLN A 92 0.57 10.22 -12.67
CA GLN A 92 1.93 9.66 -12.67
C GLN A 92 2.32 9.18 -14.07
N GLN A 93 1.47 8.40 -14.71
CA GLN A 93 1.72 7.89 -16.07
C GLN A 93 1.91 9.04 -17.06
N GLU A 94 1.08 10.09 -16.98
CA GLU A 94 1.19 11.26 -17.85
C GLU A 94 2.45 12.08 -17.59
N THR A 95 2.85 12.24 -16.33
CA THR A 95 3.94 13.14 -15.93
C THR A 95 5.32 12.50 -16.03
N ILE A 96 5.47 11.26 -15.59
CA ILE A 96 6.77 10.57 -15.51
C ILE A 96 6.81 9.26 -16.29
N GLY A 97 5.70 8.81 -16.86
CA GLY A 97 5.62 7.56 -17.64
C GLY A 97 5.69 6.27 -16.79
N LEU A 98 5.61 6.37 -15.48
CA LEU A 98 5.67 5.24 -14.54
C LEU A 98 4.74 5.51 -13.36
N GLU A 99 4.07 4.46 -12.88
CA GLU A 99 3.27 4.50 -11.67
C GLU A 99 4.12 4.11 -10.43
N HIS A 100 3.70 4.56 -9.22
CA HIS A 100 4.47 4.33 -7.99
C HIS A 100 4.73 2.84 -7.68
N GLN A 101 3.78 1.94 -7.98
CA GLN A 101 3.97 0.52 -7.76
C GLN A 101 5.05 -0.08 -8.68
N GLN A 102 5.22 0.45 -9.89
CA GLN A 102 6.29 0.05 -10.80
C GLN A 102 7.66 0.50 -10.26
N ILE A 103 7.74 1.72 -9.73
CA ILE A 103 8.95 2.24 -9.08
C ILE A 103 9.28 1.42 -7.82
N GLY A 104 8.27 1.12 -7.00
CA GLY A 104 8.40 0.26 -5.83
C GLY A 104 8.94 -1.14 -6.17
N ASN A 105 8.40 -1.75 -7.23
CA ASN A 105 8.86 -3.04 -7.75
C ASN A 105 10.32 -2.99 -8.21
N LEU A 106 10.72 -1.98 -8.99
CA LEU A 106 12.11 -1.81 -9.43
C LEU A 106 13.08 -1.72 -8.26
N LEU A 107 12.71 -1.00 -7.21
CA LEU A 107 13.51 -0.92 -5.98
C LEU A 107 13.57 -2.24 -5.24
N ALA A 108 12.44 -2.93 -5.08
CA ALA A 108 12.38 -4.23 -4.43
C ALA A 108 13.30 -5.24 -5.11
N GLN A 109 13.30 -5.27 -6.46
CA GLN A 109 14.21 -6.11 -7.25
C GLN A 109 15.67 -5.69 -7.06
N ARG A 110 15.98 -4.39 -7.10
CA ARG A 110 17.36 -3.90 -6.92
C ARG A 110 17.92 -4.23 -5.53
N TRP A 111 17.07 -4.32 -4.52
CA TRP A 111 17.45 -4.71 -3.16
C TRP A 111 17.43 -6.22 -2.93
N ASN A 112 17.23 -7.00 -3.99
CA ASN A 112 17.12 -8.45 -3.93
C ASN A 112 16.09 -8.94 -2.90
N LEU A 113 14.94 -8.27 -2.84
CA LEU A 113 13.79 -8.78 -2.10
C LEU A 113 13.24 -10.04 -2.80
N PRO A 114 12.58 -10.94 -2.05
CA PRO A 114 11.90 -12.08 -2.66
C PRO A 114 10.96 -11.67 -3.79
N LEU A 115 10.88 -12.47 -4.85
CA LEU A 115 10.02 -12.18 -5.99
C LEU A 115 8.54 -12.04 -5.61
N SER A 116 8.08 -12.80 -4.60
CA SER A 116 6.74 -12.66 -4.04
C SER A 116 6.45 -11.27 -3.47
N LEU A 117 7.45 -10.63 -2.84
CA LEU A 117 7.31 -9.28 -2.32
C LEU A 117 7.30 -8.23 -3.42
N SER A 118 8.21 -8.33 -4.39
CA SER A 118 8.27 -7.39 -5.51
C SER A 118 7.01 -7.48 -6.39
N ASP A 119 6.48 -8.68 -6.60
CA ASP A 119 5.24 -8.93 -7.30
C ASP A 119 4.01 -8.36 -6.56
N ALA A 120 3.93 -8.56 -5.24
CA ALA A 120 2.86 -7.98 -4.43
C ALA A 120 2.91 -6.45 -4.43
N ILE A 121 4.10 -5.83 -4.37
CA ILE A 121 4.26 -4.38 -4.49
C ILE A 121 3.79 -3.89 -5.87
N LEU A 122 4.15 -4.59 -6.95
CA LEU A 122 3.74 -4.22 -8.30
C LEU A 122 2.23 -4.29 -8.50
N ASN A 123 1.60 -5.31 -7.95
CA ASN A 123 0.22 -5.68 -8.25
C ASN A 123 -0.77 -5.37 -7.11
N HIS A 124 -0.39 -4.55 -6.11
CA HIS A 124 -1.28 -4.28 -4.99
C HIS A 124 -2.56 -3.51 -5.39
N HIS A 125 -2.60 -2.82 -6.50
CA HIS A 125 -3.83 -2.24 -7.04
C HIS A 125 -4.64 -3.19 -7.92
N MET A 126 -4.01 -4.19 -8.51
CA MET A 126 -4.64 -5.18 -9.40
C MET A 126 -4.15 -6.59 -9.07
N PRO A 127 -4.54 -7.16 -7.92
CA PRO A 127 -4.00 -8.42 -7.42
C PRO A 127 -4.22 -9.61 -8.35
N SER A 128 -5.23 -9.53 -9.22
CA SER A 128 -5.48 -10.54 -10.26
C SER A 128 -4.34 -10.68 -11.27
N GLN A 129 -3.46 -9.69 -11.39
CA GLN A 129 -2.30 -9.70 -12.29
C GLN A 129 -1.02 -10.25 -11.64
N ALA A 130 -1.05 -10.55 -10.34
CA ALA A 130 0.11 -11.10 -9.65
C ALA A 130 0.45 -12.51 -10.15
N GLU A 131 1.72 -12.74 -10.47
CA GLU A 131 2.20 -14.00 -11.05
C GLU A 131 2.91 -14.91 -10.03
N GLN A 132 3.59 -14.32 -9.04
CA GLN A 132 4.42 -15.06 -8.09
C GLN A 132 3.65 -15.49 -6.83
N ASN A 133 2.78 -14.61 -6.32
CA ASN A 133 1.99 -14.90 -5.12
C ASN A 133 0.70 -14.05 -5.11
N GLN A 134 -0.28 -14.47 -5.90
CA GLN A 134 -1.56 -13.76 -5.99
C GLN A 134 -2.28 -13.60 -4.64
N PRO A 135 -2.32 -14.59 -3.72
CA PRO A 135 -2.88 -14.38 -2.40
C PRO A 135 -2.19 -13.28 -1.59
N LEU A 136 -0.86 -13.14 -1.70
CA LEU A 136 -0.13 -12.07 -1.00
C LEU A 136 -0.51 -10.69 -1.55
N ALA A 137 -0.57 -10.54 -2.87
CA ALA A 137 -1.01 -9.30 -3.52
C ALA A 137 -2.46 -8.96 -3.14
N ALA A 138 -3.36 -9.93 -3.11
CA ALA A 138 -4.76 -9.77 -2.72
C ALA A 138 -4.91 -9.36 -1.24
N ILE A 139 -4.08 -9.91 -0.35
CA ILE A 139 -4.07 -9.52 1.06
C ILE A 139 -3.58 -8.08 1.23
N VAL A 140 -2.53 -7.67 0.51
CA VAL A 140 -2.03 -6.28 0.55
C VAL A 140 -3.08 -5.33 0.01
N HIS A 141 -3.71 -5.64 -1.12
CA HIS A 141 -4.80 -4.87 -1.70
C HIS A 141 -5.96 -4.67 -0.73
N LEU A 142 -6.44 -5.76 -0.10
CA LEU A 142 -7.53 -5.69 0.86
C LEU A 142 -7.13 -4.89 2.11
N ALA A 143 -5.90 -5.06 2.60
CA ALA A 143 -5.38 -4.34 3.76
C ALA A 143 -5.29 -2.83 3.49
N ASP A 144 -4.81 -2.45 2.33
CA ASP A 144 -4.69 -1.07 1.89
C ASP A 144 -6.08 -0.41 1.76
N TYR A 145 -7.00 -1.04 1.03
CA TYR A 145 -8.40 -0.61 0.93
C TYR A 145 -9.04 -0.42 2.32
N MET A 146 -8.83 -1.35 3.23
CA MET A 146 -9.37 -1.25 4.60
C MET A 146 -8.74 -0.11 5.38
N THR A 147 -7.45 0.14 5.22
CA THR A 147 -6.74 1.23 5.89
C THR A 147 -7.29 2.58 5.45
N VAL A 148 -7.51 2.77 4.15
CA VAL A 148 -8.14 3.97 3.60
C VAL A 148 -9.58 4.12 4.12
N LYS A 149 -10.38 3.07 4.03
CA LYS A 149 -11.81 3.11 4.36
C LYS A 149 -12.10 3.26 5.85
N LEU A 150 -11.30 2.66 6.72
CA LEU A 150 -11.63 2.51 8.13
C LEU A 150 -10.86 3.44 9.07
N ALA A 151 -9.67 3.90 8.71
CA ALA A 151 -8.77 4.51 9.69
C ALA A 151 -8.10 5.81 9.27
N THR A 152 -7.42 5.85 8.15
CA THR A 152 -6.57 6.99 7.79
C THR A 152 -7.26 8.02 6.90
N GLY A 153 -8.44 7.68 6.36
CA GLY A 153 -9.04 8.44 5.27
C GLY A 153 -8.26 8.25 3.96
N SER A 154 -8.71 8.92 2.91
CA SER A 154 -8.05 8.87 1.61
C SER A 154 -6.92 9.89 1.52
N PHE A 155 -5.76 9.44 1.07
CA PHE A 155 -4.73 10.33 0.53
C PHE A 155 -5.07 10.70 -0.91
N LEU A 156 -4.34 11.65 -1.47
CA LEU A 156 -4.53 12.05 -2.86
C LEU A 156 -4.26 10.88 -3.82
N TRP A 157 -3.29 10.02 -3.50
CA TRP A 157 -2.97 8.84 -4.30
C TRP A 157 -3.98 7.69 -4.15
N ASP A 158 -4.84 7.72 -3.12
CA ASP A 158 -5.96 6.79 -2.92
C ASP A 158 -7.29 7.36 -3.42
N LYS A 159 -7.28 8.52 -4.06
CA LYS A 159 -8.49 9.09 -4.66
C LYS A 159 -9.06 8.10 -5.68
N ASN A 160 -10.34 7.78 -5.55
CA ASN A 160 -11.03 6.79 -6.38
C ASN A 160 -10.49 5.35 -6.22
N TYR A 161 -9.94 5.00 -5.05
CA TYR A 161 -9.49 3.64 -4.77
C TYR A 161 -10.69 2.68 -4.68
N GLU A 162 -10.77 1.74 -5.61
CA GLU A 162 -11.81 0.72 -5.67
C GLU A 162 -11.25 -0.65 -5.27
N LEU A 163 -12.08 -1.43 -4.58
CA LEU A 163 -11.73 -2.79 -4.21
C LEU A 163 -11.86 -3.72 -5.42
N ASP A 164 -10.76 -4.35 -5.82
CA ASP A 164 -10.78 -5.43 -6.81
C ASP A 164 -11.50 -6.66 -6.22
N ARG A 165 -12.66 -6.99 -6.79
CA ARG A 165 -13.51 -8.08 -6.32
C ARG A 165 -12.90 -9.47 -6.52
N SER A 166 -11.81 -9.59 -7.28
CA SER A 166 -11.05 -10.84 -7.41
C SER A 166 -10.53 -11.36 -6.07
N VAL A 167 -10.38 -10.47 -5.05
CA VAL A 167 -9.99 -10.87 -3.69
C VAL A 167 -10.92 -11.91 -3.08
N ILE A 168 -12.21 -11.90 -3.43
CA ILE A 168 -13.19 -12.87 -2.92
C ILE A 168 -12.77 -14.29 -3.31
N ALA A 169 -12.49 -14.51 -4.59
CA ALA A 169 -12.08 -15.82 -5.09
C ALA A 169 -10.66 -16.17 -4.63
N THR A 170 -9.71 -15.21 -4.74
CA THR A 170 -8.30 -15.41 -4.43
C THR A 170 -8.07 -15.75 -2.95
N LEU A 171 -8.82 -15.13 -2.05
CA LEU A 171 -8.70 -15.34 -0.61
C LEU A 171 -9.72 -16.37 -0.05
N ASN A 172 -10.47 -17.04 -0.92
CA ASN A 172 -11.52 -17.99 -0.55
C ASN A 172 -12.58 -17.39 0.39
N LEU A 173 -12.90 -16.12 0.21
CA LEU A 173 -14.02 -15.48 0.88
C LEU A 173 -15.32 -15.98 0.23
N ARG A 174 -16.34 -16.26 1.02
CA ARG A 174 -17.55 -16.91 0.54
C ARG A 174 -18.28 -16.06 -0.52
N ASP A 175 -18.51 -14.77 -0.19
CA ASP A 175 -19.32 -13.84 -0.96
C ASP A 175 -19.08 -12.39 -0.51
N GLU A 176 -19.74 -11.43 -1.13
CA GLU A 176 -19.69 -10.00 -0.81
C GLU A 176 -20.13 -9.72 0.62
N GLU A 177 -21.17 -10.36 1.11
CA GLU A 177 -21.67 -10.15 2.47
C GLU A 177 -20.61 -10.59 3.50
N PHE A 178 -19.96 -11.73 3.26
CA PHE A 178 -18.85 -12.18 4.10
C PHE A 178 -17.69 -11.18 4.07
N LEU A 179 -17.31 -10.67 2.89
CA LEU A 179 -16.27 -9.68 2.74
C LEU A 179 -16.57 -8.39 3.50
N GLU A 180 -17.80 -7.86 3.38
CA GLU A 180 -18.21 -6.66 4.13
C GLU A 180 -18.18 -6.89 5.64
N ASN A 181 -18.70 -8.01 6.12
CA ASN A 181 -18.65 -8.38 7.52
C ASN A 181 -17.21 -8.58 8.02
N PHE A 182 -16.34 -9.15 7.17
CA PHE A 182 -14.91 -9.29 7.45
C PHE A 182 -14.24 -7.93 7.62
N ILE A 183 -14.46 -6.99 6.69
CA ILE A 183 -13.94 -5.62 6.76
C ILE A 183 -14.43 -4.91 8.02
N ASN A 184 -15.73 -4.99 8.33
CA ASN A 184 -16.31 -4.30 9.48
C ASN A 184 -15.73 -4.76 10.83
N ARG A 185 -15.29 -6.03 10.96
CA ARG A 185 -14.61 -6.53 12.17
C ARG A 185 -13.28 -5.84 12.47
N TYR A 186 -12.66 -5.23 11.47
CA TYR A 186 -11.37 -4.53 11.63
C TYR A 186 -11.52 -3.08 12.09
N LYS A 187 -12.73 -2.50 12.07
CA LYS A 187 -12.95 -1.08 12.38
C LYS A 187 -12.37 -0.68 13.74
N GLU A 188 -12.76 -1.38 14.80
CA GLU A 188 -12.27 -1.05 16.15
C GLU A 188 -10.76 -1.30 16.33
N PRO A 189 -10.19 -2.44 15.85
CA PRO A 189 -8.74 -2.63 15.85
C PRO A 189 -7.96 -1.52 15.14
N PHE A 190 -8.42 -1.05 13.97
CA PHE A 190 -7.77 0.04 13.24
C PHE A 190 -7.81 1.35 14.03
N LEU A 191 -8.98 1.74 14.54
CA LEU A 191 -9.11 2.98 15.33
C LEU A 191 -8.23 2.95 16.58
N SER A 192 -8.16 1.82 17.28
CA SER A 192 -7.26 1.65 18.42
C SER A 192 -5.80 1.78 18.03
N GLN A 193 -5.40 1.21 16.90
CA GLN A 193 -4.02 1.24 16.42
C GLN A 193 -3.60 2.63 15.95
N VAL A 194 -4.46 3.38 15.24
CA VAL A 194 -4.19 4.78 14.85
C VAL A 194 -3.80 5.63 16.06
N ASN A 195 -4.54 5.49 17.17
CA ASN A 195 -4.29 6.23 18.39
C ASN A 195 -2.98 5.83 19.11
N SER A 196 -2.45 4.63 18.82
CA SER A 196 -1.23 4.10 19.45
C SER A 196 0.05 4.38 18.65
N ILE A 197 -0.06 4.72 17.36
CA ILE A 197 1.10 4.98 16.49
C ILE A 197 1.65 6.38 16.84
N GLN A 198 2.81 6.39 17.50
CA GLN A 198 3.60 7.59 17.76
C GLN A 198 4.82 7.56 16.80
N ILE A 199 4.77 8.37 15.73
CA ILE A 199 5.86 8.55 14.77
C ILE A 199 6.43 9.97 14.91
#